data_5380c5824a9753316b9f31d0e1208b3b
#
_entry.id   5380c5824a9753316b9f31d0e1208b3b
#
_cell.length_a   1.000
_cell.length_b   1.000
_cell.length_c   1.000
_cell.angle_alpha   90.00
_cell.angle_beta   90.00
_cell.angle_gamma   90.00
#
_symmetry.space_group_name_H-M   'P 1'
#
loop_
_entity.id
_entity.type
_entity.pdbx_description
1 polymer ?
#
loop_
_entity_poly.entity_id
_entity_poly.type
_entity_poly.pdbx_seq_one_letter_code
_entity_poly.pdbx_strand_id
1 'polypeptide(L)'
;MNTNGVKIRLEKKEEYREVENLIRESFWNIYRPGCSEHYVIHVLRDDPAFVKELDFVMEKDGRLIGQNMFMRTIIEADDGRVIPVLTMGPICITPELKRKGYGKVLLDYSLEKAAELGYGAVLFEGNIGFYGKSGFDYAGRFGIRYHDLPEDADASFFLCRELIPGYLDGITGIYQTPQGYYVEDSDVEEFDKGFIPKQKLKLPGQLF
;
A
#
# COMPACT_ATOMS: atom_id res chain seq x y z
N MET A 1 -22.67 7.21 2.43
CA MET A 1 -21.69 8.34 2.48
C MET A 1 -21.83 9.14 1.21
N ASN A 2 -21.81 10.46 1.29
CA ASN A 2 -21.97 11.28 0.07
C ASN A 2 -20.58 11.43 -0.60
N THR A 3 -20.31 10.60 -1.61
CA THR A 3 -19.09 10.61 -2.43
C THR A 3 -19.26 11.46 -3.69
N ASN A 4 -20.30 12.30 -3.74
CA ASN A 4 -20.56 13.18 -4.86
C ASN A 4 -19.36 14.09 -5.12
N GLY A 5 -18.88 14.09 -6.37
CA GLY A 5 -17.75 14.90 -6.83
C GLY A 5 -16.37 14.26 -6.71
N VAL A 6 -16.29 12.97 -6.37
CA VAL A 6 -15.02 12.23 -6.35
C VAL A 6 -14.86 11.42 -7.63
N LYS A 7 -13.68 11.50 -8.25
CA LYS A 7 -13.27 10.71 -9.40
C LYS A 7 -12.03 9.89 -9.05
N ILE A 8 -12.05 8.59 -9.35
CA ILE A 8 -10.88 7.73 -9.26
C ILE A 8 -10.44 7.39 -10.69
N ARG A 9 -9.16 7.52 -10.95
CA ARG A 9 -8.57 7.27 -12.27
C ARG A 9 -7.11 6.85 -12.12
N LEU A 10 -6.51 6.37 -13.19
CA LEU A 10 -5.08 6.12 -13.22
C LEU A 10 -4.28 7.42 -13.06
N GLU A 11 -3.15 7.31 -12.38
CA GLU A 11 -2.15 8.36 -12.27
C GLU A 11 -1.58 8.69 -13.66
N LYS A 12 -1.24 9.96 -13.87
CA LYS A 12 -0.54 10.40 -15.07
C LYS A 12 0.89 10.77 -14.73
N LYS A 13 1.80 10.56 -15.67
CA LYS A 13 3.23 10.86 -15.48
C LYS A 13 3.50 12.31 -15.07
N GLU A 14 2.72 13.24 -15.61
CA GLU A 14 2.83 14.67 -15.31
C GLU A 14 2.45 15.00 -13.86
N GLU A 15 1.75 14.09 -13.18
CA GLU A 15 1.25 14.25 -11.81
C GLU A 15 2.19 13.61 -10.76
N TYR A 16 3.22 12.88 -11.17
CA TYR A 16 4.11 12.12 -10.27
C TYR A 16 4.62 12.96 -9.11
N ARG A 17 5.07 14.17 -9.38
CA ARG A 17 5.58 15.06 -8.33
C ARG A 17 4.49 15.55 -7.37
N GLU A 18 3.29 15.81 -7.87
CA GLU A 18 2.14 16.19 -7.05
C GLU A 18 1.72 15.02 -6.14
N VAL A 19 1.70 13.79 -6.67
CA VAL A 19 1.37 12.58 -5.92
C VAL A 19 2.45 12.27 -4.87
N GLU A 20 3.73 12.40 -5.20
CA GLU A 20 4.82 12.27 -4.22
C GLU A 20 4.65 13.26 -3.06
N ASN A 21 4.31 14.52 -3.37
CA ASN A 21 4.02 15.49 -2.34
C ASN A 21 2.76 15.15 -1.52
N LEU A 22 1.69 14.68 -2.15
CA LEU A 22 0.48 14.22 -1.48
C LEU A 22 0.78 13.10 -0.49
N ILE A 23 1.58 12.11 -0.89
CA ILE A 23 2.02 11.00 -0.04
C ILE A 23 2.87 11.55 1.11
N ARG A 24 3.86 12.39 0.80
CA ARG A 24 4.72 13.02 1.81
C ARG A 24 3.91 13.75 2.87
N GLU A 25 2.96 14.59 2.48
CA GLU A 25 2.06 15.29 3.41
C GLU A 25 1.22 14.33 4.25
N SER A 26 0.79 13.21 3.66
CA SER A 26 -0.07 12.23 4.31
C SER A 26 0.65 11.36 5.35
N PHE A 27 1.96 11.10 5.16
CA PHE A 27 2.77 10.22 6.00
C PHE A 27 3.76 10.96 6.90
N TRP A 28 3.98 12.27 6.71
CA TRP A 28 4.97 13.02 7.47
C TRP A 28 4.80 12.91 8.97
N ASN A 29 5.85 12.43 9.66
CA ASN A 29 5.89 12.19 11.11
C ASN A 29 4.84 11.19 11.63
N ILE A 30 4.30 10.31 10.79
CA ILE A 30 3.31 9.30 11.24
C ILE A 30 4.02 8.09 11.83
N TYR A 31 4.83 7.39 11.05
CA TYR A 31 5.48 6.13 11.46
C TYR A 31 6.93 6.32 11.91
N ARG A 32 7.56 7.39 11.47
CA ARG A 32 8.95 7.78 11.79
C ARG A 32 9.09 9.30 11.70
N PRO A 33 10.19 9.89 12.21
CA PRO A 33 10.53 11.28 11.93
C PRO A 33 10.71 11.51 10.42
N GLY A 34 9.91 12.39 9.84
CA GLY A 34 9.78 12.50 8.37
C GLY A 34 8.90 11.39 7.80
N CYS A 35 9.21 10.92 6.60
CA CYS A 35 8.60 9.76 5.96
C CYS A 35 9.49 9.24 4.82
N SER A 36 9.31 7.99 4.40
CA SER A 36 9.99 7.39 3.24
C SER A 36 9.04 7.09 2.08
N GLU A 37 7.74 7.05 2.34
CA GLU A 37 6.72 6.55 1.41
C GLU A 37 6.67 7.33 0.09
N HIS A 38 6.99 8.62 0.09
CA HIS A 38 7.05 9.43 -1.13
C HIS A 38 8.26 9.08 -2.03
N TYR A 39 9.36 8.62 -1.44
CA TYR A 39 10.49 8.08 -2.19
C TYR A 39 10.24 6.63 -2.63
N VAL A 40 9.59 5.84 -1.79
CA VAL A 40 9.19 4.47 -2.14
C VAL A 40 8.37 4.47 -3.43
N ILE A 41 7.30 5.27 -3.54
CA ILE A 41 6.52 5.30 -4.79
C ILE A 41 7.36 5.81 -5.97
N HIS A 42 8.26 6.75 -5.74
CA HIS A 42 9.14 7.27 -6.79
C HIS A 42 9.96 6.13 -7.44
N VAL A 43 10.60 5.29 -6.64
CA VAL A 43 11.43 4.18 -7.15
C VAL A 43 10.58 3.02 -7.67
N LEU A 44 9.44 2.72 -7.04
CA LEU A 44 8.59 1.60 -7.42
C LEU A 44 7.97 1.78 -8.81
N ARG A 45 7.73 3.00 -9.29
CA ARG A 45 7.18 3.23 -10.63
C ARG A 45 8.06 2.70 -11.76
N ASP A 46 9.38 2.57 -11.52
CA ASP A 46 10.34 2.02 -12.48
C ASP A 46 10.60 0.52 -12.25
N ASP A 47 10.03 -0.07 -11.19
CA ASP A 47 10.18 -1.50 -10.88
C ASP A 47 9.34 -2.36 -11.85
N PRO A 48 9.91 -3.45 -12.42
CA PRO A 48 9.17 -4.36 -13.29
C PRO A 48 7.92 -5.00 -12.66
N ALA A 49 7.88 -5.11 -11.32
CA ALA A 49 6.72 -5.62 -10.58
C ALA A 49 5.59 -4.61 -10.42
N PHE A 50 5.82 -3.33 -10.74
CA PHE A 50 4.80 -2.28 -10.65
C PHE A 50 3.61 -2.57 -11.58
N VAL A 51 2.39 -2.38 -11.08
CA VAL A 51 1.16 -2.63 -11.84
C VAL A 51 0.55 -1.30 -12.25
N LYS A 52 0.94 -0.80 -13.41
CA LYS A 52 0.49 0.51 -13.95
C LYS A 52 -1.02 0.64 -14.06
N GLU A 53 -1.70 -0.49 -14.33
CA GLU A 53 -3.15 -0.57 -14.45
C GLU A 53 -3.87 -0.46 -13.09
N LEU A 54 -3.12 -0.49 -11.98
CA LEU A 54 -3.61 -0.38 -10.61
C LEU A 54 -2.97 0.78 -9.84
N ASP A 55 -2.40 1.73 -10.55
CA ASP A 55 -1.87 2.98 -9.96
C ASP A 55 -2.93 4.07 -10.04
N PHE A 56 -3.67 4.24 -8.94
CA PHE A 56 -4.85 5.10 -8.90
C PHE A 56 -4.64 6.36 -8.09
N VAL A 57 -5.15 7.45 -8.61
CA VAL A 57 -5.36 8.70 -7.88
C VAL A 57 -6.85 8.96 -7.68
N MET A 58 -7.16 9.58 -6.54
CA MET A 58 -8.50 10.10 -6.23
C MET A 58 -8.49 11.61 -6.33
N GLU A 59 -9.40 12.14 -7.15
CA GLU A 59 -9.57 13.56 -7.41
C GLU A 59 -10.89 14.05 -6.84
N LYS A 60 -10.90 15.23 -6.24
CA LYS A 60 -12.09 15.93 -5.77
C LYS A 60 -11.97 17.42 -6.05
N ASP A 61 -12.98 17.98 -6.70
CA ASP A 61 -13.04 19.42 -7.06
C ASP A 61 -11.76 19.90 -7.79
N GLY A 62 -11.23 19.05 -8.71
CA GLY A 62 -10.02 19.32 -9.50
C GLY A 62 -8.70 19.19 -8.74
N ARG A 63 -8.68 18.66 -7.52
CA ARG A 63 -7.47 18.45 -6.70
C ARG A 63 -7.25 16.98 -6.41
N LEU A 64 -6.03 16.51 -6.45
CA LEU A 64 -5.66 15.19 -5.98
C LEU A 64 -5.79 15.12 -4.46
N ILE A 65 -6.54 14.13 -3.97
CA ILE A 65 -6.83 13.95 -2.54
C ILE A 65 -6.43 12.58 -2.01
N GLY A 66 -6.04 11.65 -2.87
CA GLY A 66 -5.63 10.31 -2.47
C GLY A 66 -4.92 9.57 -3.58
N GLN A 67 -4.18 8.53 -3.18
CA GLN A 67 -3.43 7.65 -4.08
C GLN A 67 -3.40 6.24 -3.49
N ASN A 68 -3.39 5.22 -4.36
CA ASN A 68 -3.11 3.82 -4.05
C ASN A 68 -2.46 3.14 -5.25
N MET A 69 -1.48 2.27 -5.00
CA MET A 69 -0.76 1.52 -6.02
C MET A 69 -0.53 0.06 -5.60
N PHE A 70 -0.23 -0.78 -6.58
CA PHE A 70 0.02 -2.19 -6.37
C PHE A 70 1.31 -2.67 -7.03
N MET A 71 1.92 -3.67 -6.39
CA MET A 71 3.07 -4.41 -6.92
C MET A 71 2.72 -5.89 -7.04
N ARG A 72 3.25 -6.55 -8.07
CA ARG A 72 3.24 -8.01 -8.14
C ARG A 72 4.25 -8.56 -7.14
N THR A 73 3.87 -9.63 -6.49
CA THR A 73 4.74 -10.41 -5.62
C THR A 73 4.28 -11.86 -5.59
N ILE A 74 4.87 -12.67 -4.73
CA ILE A 74 4.62 -14.09 -4.66
C ILE A 74 4.45 -14.60 -3.22
N ILE A 75 3.81 -15.73 -3.11
CA ILE A 75 3.92 -16.63 -1.97
C ILE A 75 4.75 -17.82 -2.43
N GLU A 76 5.82 -18.12 -1.72
CA GLU A 76 6.57 -19.39 -1.86
C GLU A 76 5.83 -20.42 -1.02
N ALA A 77 5.07 -21.30 -1.70
CA ALA A 77 4.28 -22.30 -1.03
C ALA A 77 5.16 -23.43 -0.47
N ASP A 78 4.76 -23.99 0.67
CA ASP A 78 5.50 -25.08 1.36
C ASP A 78 5.63 -26.34 0.50
N ASP A 79 4.77 -26.53 -0.50
CA ASP A 79 4.81 -27.61 -1.47
C ASP A 79 5.65 -27.31 -2.73
N GLY A 80 6.33 -26.16 -2.75
CA GLY A 80 7.22 -25.74 -3.84
C GLY A 80 6.54 -24.96 -4.96
N ARG A 81 5.22 -24.74 -4.91
CA ARG A 81 4.54 -23.85 -5.87
C ARG A 81 4.90 -22.39 -5.61
N VAL A 82 4.91 -21.61 -6.68
CA VAL A 82 5.02 -20.14 -6.60
C VAL A 82 3.65 -19.57 -6.93
N ILE A 83 3.03 -18.89 -5.98
CA ILE A 83 1.68 -18.36 -6.11
C ILE A 83 1.77 -16.85 -6.33
N PRO A 84 1.37 -16.34 -7.50
CA PRO A 84 1.40 -14.90 -7.78
C PRO A 84 0.30 -14.19 -6.99
N VAL A 85 0.67 -13.13 -6.31
CA VAL A 85 -0.24 -12.28 -5.54
C VAL A 85 0.12 -10.80 -5.73
N LEU A 86 -0.67 -9.92 -5.17
CA LEU A 86 -0.35 -8.50 -5.09
C LEU A 86 0.04 -8.13 -3.67
N THR A 87 0.88 -7.12 -3.56
CA THR A 87 0.93 -6.22 -2.41
C THR A 87 0.47 -4.83 -2.81
N MET A 88 0.12 -3.98 -1.85
CA MET A 88 -0.31 -2.62 -2.13
C MET A 88 0.30 -1.62 -1.15
N GLY A 89 0.41 -0.39 -1.59
CA GLY A 89 0.89 0.74 -0.78
C GLY A 89 2.13 1.40 -1.37
N PRO A 90 2.32 2.66 -1.01
CA PRO A 90 1.51 3.40 -0.04
C PRO A 90 0.09 3.64 -0.52
N ILE A 91 -0.88 3.69 0.41
CA ILE A 91 -2.23 4.19 0.19
C ILE A 91 -2.46 5.40 1.10
N CYS A 92 -2.93 6.49 0.54
CA CYS A 92 -3.13 7.72 1.31
C CYS A 92 -4.38 8.50 0.93
N ILE A 93 -4.81 9.33 1.86
CA ILE A 93 -5.76 10.45 1.66
C ILE A 93 -5.15 11.68 2.31
N THR A 94 -5.26 12.82 1.64
CA THR A 94 -4.79 14.11 2.17
C THR A 94 -5.24 14.34 3.63
N PRO A 95 -4.39 14.89 4.49
CA PRO A 95 -4.65 14.99 5.93
C PRO A 95 -6.01 15.60 6.28
N GLU A 96 -6.44 16.65 5.56
CA GLU A 96 -7.69 17.39 5.82
C GLU A 96 -8.95 16.56 5.53
N LEU A 97 -8.82 15.49 4.74
CA LEU A 97 -9.92 14.63 4.33
C LEU A 97 -9.85 13.23 4.95
N LYS A 98 -8.88 12.96 5.82
CA LYS A 98 -8.81 11.69 6.58
C LYS A 98 -10.08 11.50 7.41
N ARG A 99 -10.45 10.24 7.66
CA ARG A 99 -11.61 9.79 8.46
C ARG A 99 -12.98 10.22 7.91
N LYS A 100 -13.05 10.67 6.65
CA LYS A 100 -14.31 11.03 5.97
C LYS A 100 -14.81 9.94 5.01
N GLY A 101 -14.18 8.75 5.04
CA GLY A 101 -14.58 7.59 4.23
C GLY A 101 -13.89 7.47 2.87
N TYR A 102 -13.18 8.48 2.40
CA TYR A 102 -12.51 8.47 1.09
C TYR A 102 -11.50 7.33 0.93
N GLY A 103 -10.72 7.02 1.98
CA GLY A 103 -9.76 5.91 1.96
C GLY A 103 -10.42 4.55 1.69
N LYS A 104 -11.60 4.30 2.28
CA LYS A 104 -12.35 3.07 2.00
C LYS A 104 -12.85 3.03 0.56
N VAL A 105 -13.36 4.14 0.04
CA VAL A 105 -13.83 4.23 -1.35
C VAL A 105 -12.69 3.98 -2.34
N LEU A 106 -11.53 4.59 -2.12
CA LEU A 106 -10.35 4.36 -2.95
C LEU A 106 -9.90 2.89 -2.88
N LEU A 107 -9.79 2.34 -1.68
CA LEU A 107 -9.38 0.97 -1.46
C LEU A 107 -10.34 -0.02 -2.14
N ASP A 108 -11.64 0.09 -1.89
CA ASP A 108 -12.63 -0.84 -2.45
C ASP A 108 -12.61 -0.81 -3.98
N TYR A 109 -12.54 0.39 -4.59
CA TYR A 109 -12.41 0.55 -6.04
C TYR A 109 -11.14 -0.13 -6.57
N SER A 110 -10.01 0.09 -5.90
CA SER A 110 -8.72 -0.48 -6.32
C SER A 110 -8.74 -2.02 -6.27
N LEU A 111 -9.36 -2.59 -5.23
CA LEU A 111 -9.48 -4.05 -5.07
C LEU A 111 -10.43 -4.66 -6.11
N GLU A 112 -11.53 -3.97 -6.44
CA GLU A 112 -12.43 -4.38 -7.52
C GLU A 112 -11.68 -4.43 -8.86
N LYS A 113 -10.89 -3.40 -9.19
CA LYS A 113 -10.09 -3.36 -10.40
C LYS A 113 -8.99 -4.43 -10.43
N ALA A 114 -8.37 -4.73 -9.30
CA ALA A 114 -7.42 -5.83 -9.21
C ALA A 114 -8.10 -7.19 -9.47
N ALA A 115 -9.30 -7.42 -8.94
CA ALA A 115 -10.09 -8.61 -9.22
C ALA A 115 -10.50 -8.72 -10.70
N GLU A 116 -10.94 -7.62 -11.32
CA GLU A 116 -11.28 -7.55 -12.75
C GLU A 116 -10.09 -7.91 -13.66
N LEU A 117 -8.87 -7.58 -13.23
CA LEU A 117 -7.63 -7.96 -13.93
C LEU A 117 -7.19 -9.41 -13.67
N GLY A 118 -7.93 -10.15 -12.84
CA GLY A 118 -7.67 -11.57 -12.57
C GLY A 118 -6.67 -11.84 -11.45
N TYR A 119 -6.30 -10.85 -10.65
CA TYR A 119 -5.47 -11.08 -9.48
C TYR A 119 -6.24 -11.81 -8.39
N GLY A 120 -5.63 -12.86 -7.81
CA GLY A 120 -6.30 -13.77 -6.89
C GLY A 120 -6.34 -13.29 -5.44
N ALA A 121 -5.29 -12.63 -4.98
CA ALA A 121 -5.18 -12.15 -3.58
C ALA A 121 -4.27 -10.93 -3.45
N VAL A 122 -4.49 -10.17 -2.37
CA VAL A 122 -3.65 -9.05 -1.94
C VAL A 122 -3.18 -9.29 -0.50
N LEU A 123 -1.88 -9.13 -0.27
CA LEU A 123 -1.25 -9.23 1.04
C LEU A 123 -0.36 -8.03 1.29
N PHE A 124 -0.40 -7.47 2.49
CA PHE A 124 0.42 -6.30 2.85
C PHE A 124 0.40 -6.05 4.37
N GLU A 125 1.19 -5.07 4.80
CA GLU A 125 1.24 -4.62 6.19
C GLU A 125 0.21 -3.52 6.46
N GLY A 126 -0.67 -3.73 7.45
CA GLY A 126 -1.72 -2.77 7.73
C GLY A 126 -2.44 -2.97 9.06
N ASN A 127 -3.33 -2.04 9.37
CA ASN A 127 -4.16 -2.09 10.57
C ASN A 127 -5.52 -2.71 10.27
N ILE A 128 -5.81 -3.87 10.87
CA ILE A 128 -7.07 -4.59 10.68
C ILE A 128 -8.32 -3.75 11.00
N GLY A 129 -8.21 -2.79 11.94
CA GLY A 129 -9.32 -1.90 12.30
C GLY A 129 -9.81 -1.01 11.15
N PHE A 130 -8.94 -0.75 10.17
CA PHE A 130 -9.31 -0.06 8.94
C PHE A 130 -9.60 -1.05 7.80
N TYR A 131 -8.67 -1.94 7.50
CA TYR A 131 -8.71 -2.80 6.31
C TYR A 131 -9.72 -3.94 6.43
N GLY A 132 -10.04 -4.41 7.64
CA GLY A 132 -11.09 -5.41 7.88
C GLY A 132 -12.47 -4.98 7.36
N LYS A 133 -12.75 -3.67 7.29
CA LYS A 133 -13.99 -3.11 6.70
C LYS A 133 -14.07 -3.28 5.18
N SER A 134 -12.96 -3.61 4.55
CA SER A 134 -12.84 -3.93 3.12
C SER A 134 -12.52 -5.41 2.89
N GLY A 135 -12.82 -6.28 3.87
CA GLY A 135 -12.75 -7.74 3.74
C GLY A 135 -11.36 -8.34 3.93
N PHE A 136 -10.40 -7.60 4.46
CA PHE A 136 -9.12 -8.17 4.89
C PHE A 136 -9.25 -8.90 6.22
N ASP A 137 -8.45 -9.94 6.39
CA ASP A 137 -8.23 -10.64 7.65
C ASP A 137 -6.73 -10.89 7.85
N TYR A 138 -6.33 -11.41 8.99
CA TYR A 138 -4.95 -11.78 9.27
C TYR A 138 -4.45 -12.86 8.30
N ALA A 139 -3.30 -12.65 7.69
CA ALA A 139 -2.75 -13.57 6.68
C ALA A 139 -2.50 -15.00 7.24
N GLY A 140 -2.19 -15.11 8.53
CA GLY A 140 -2.06 -16.41 9.21
C GLY A 140 -3.32 -17.28 9.16
N ARG A 141 -4.52 -16.69 9.02
CA ARG A 141 -5.78 -17.46 8.84
C ARG A 141 -5.87 -18.14 7.49
N PHE A 142 -5.13 -17.65 6.51
CA PHE A 142 -4.99 -18.24 5.18
C PHE A 142 -3.78 -19.18 5.08
N GLY A 143 -3.07 -19.43 6.19
CA GLY A 143 -1.87 -20.26 6.20
C GLY A 143 -0.61 -19.55 5.66
N ILE A 144 -0.65 -18.24 5.50
CA ILE A 144 0.46 -17.48 4.92
C ILE A 144 1.25 -16.77 6.03
N ARG A 145 2.56 -16.99 6.01
CA ARG A 145 3.54 -16.40 6.93
C ARG A 145 4.24 -15.21 6.26
N TYR A 146 4.66 -14.26 7.08
CA TYR A 146 5.51 -13.15 6.63
C TYR A 146 6.97 -13.59 6.59
N HIS A 147 7.72 -13.22 5.54
CA HIS A 147 9.14 -13.58 5.41
C HIS A 147 9.94 -13.04 6.62
N ASP A 148 10.99 -13.76 6.98
CA ASP A 148 11.94 -13.42 8.04
C ASP A 148 11.33 -13.13 9.43
N LEU A 149 10.01 -13.39 9.61
CA LEU A 149 9.36 -13.24 10.90
C LEU A 149 9.43 -14.55 11.68
N PRO A 150 9.95 -14.56 12.95
CA PRO A 150 9.91 -15.74 13.80
C PRO A 150 8.48 -16.29 13.99
N GLU A 151 8.33 -17.61 14.12
CA GLU A 151 7.02 -18.27 14.22
C GLU A 151 6.18 -17.81 15.42
N ASP A 152 6.82 -17.41 16.51
CA ASP A 152 6.18 -16.94 17.75
C ASP A 152 5.99 -15.43 17.78
N ALA A 153 6.41 -14.70 16.74
CA ALA A 153 6.28 -13.25 16.68
C ALA A 153 4.85 -12.81 16.34
N ASP A 154 4.49 -11.63 16.81
CA ASP A 154 3.20 -11.01 16.47
C ASP A 154 3.15 -10.60 14.98
N ALA A 155 2.32 -11.28 14.22
CA ALA A 155 2.05 -11.01 12.81
C ALA A 155 0.71 -10.27 12.59
N SER A 156 0.16 -9.63 13.62
CA SER A 156 -1.14 -8.92 13.53
C SER A 156 -1.16 -7.74 12.57
N PHE A 157 0.00 -7.29 12.13
CA PHE A 157 0.15 -6.27 11.09
C PHE A 157 0.01 -6.82 9.68
N PHE A 158 0.16 -8.15 9.48
CA PHE A 158 0.17 -8.77 8.16
C PHE A 158 -1.22 -9.26 7.78
N LEU A 159 -1.76 -8.66 6.73
CA LEU A 159 -3.14 -8.83 6.29
C LEU A 159 -3.22 -9.46 4.92
N CYS A 160 -4.30 -10.21 4.69
CA CYS A 160 -4.62 -10.87 3.44
C CYS A 160 -6.09 -10.67 3.08
N ARG A 161 -6.37 -10.53 1.78
CA ARG A 161 -7.69 -10.64 1.20
C ARG A 161 -7.65 -11.42 -0.10
N GLU A 162 -8.45 -12.48 -0.20
CA GLU A 162 -8.74 -13.10 -1.49
C GLU A 162 -9.64 -12.17 -2.30
N LEU A 163 -9.28 -11.97 -3.56
CA LEU A 163 -10.09 -11.28 -4.56
C LEU A 163 -10.92 -12.27 -5.38
N ILE A 164 -10.38 -13.46 -5.58
CA ILE A 164 -11.06 -14.60 -6.20
C ILE A 164 -11.28 -15.63 -5.10
N PRO A 165 -12.54 -15.97 -4.75
CA PRO A 165 -12.82 -16.92 -3.71
C PRO A 165 -12.12 -18.27 -3.93
N GLY A 166 -11.45 -18.79 -2.90
CA GLY A 166 -10.72 -20.06 -2.94
C GLY A 166 -9.37 -20.00 -3.64
N TYR A 167 -8.87 -18.84 -3.99
CA TYR A 167 -7.55 -18.70 -4.64
C TYR A 167 -6.41 -19.24 -3.80
N LEU A 168 -6.51 -19.11 -2.49
CA LEU A 168 -5.52 -19.60 -1.53
C LEU A 168 -5.90 -20.94 -0.88
N ASP A 169 -6.94 -21.62 -1.36
CA ASP A 169 -7.35 -22.91 -0.81
C ASP A 169 -6.23 -23.97 -0.92
N GLY A 170 -5.88 -24.56 0.22
CA GLY A 170 -4.80 -25.56 0.30
C GLY A 170 -3.39 -25.00 0.08
N ILE A 171 -3.21 -23.69 0.19
CA ILE A 171 -1.92 -23.03 0.11
C ILE A 171 -1.46 -22.67 1.52
N THR A 172 -0.26 -23.14 1.88
CA THR A 172 0.52 -22.61 3.01
C THR A 172 1.88 -22.17 2.47
N GLY A 173 2.47 -21.11 3.05
CA GLY A 173 3.73 -20.63 2.50
C GLY A 173 4.19 -19.30 3.09
N ILE A 174 5.24 -18.75 2.48
CA ILE A 174 5.90 -17.52 2.92
C ILE A 174 5.67 -16.44 1.86
N TYR A 175 5.08 -15.33 2.28
CA TYR A 175 4.96 -14.13 1.46
C TYR A 175 6.31 -13.41 1.37
N GLN A 176 6.61 -12.85 0.19
CA GLN A 176 7.81 -12.08 -0.08
C GLN A 176 7.47 -10.61 -0.33
N THR A 177 8.01 -9.70 0.47
CA THR A 177 7.90 -8.26 0.20
C THR A 177 8.80 -7.90 -0.99
N PRO A 178 8.31 -7.18 -2.01
CA PRO A 178 9.15 -6.73 -3.11
C PRO A 178 10.33 -5.87 -2.64
N GLN A 179 11.52 -6.13 -3.21
CA GLN A 179 12.76 -5.48 -2.80
C GLN A 179 12.70 -3.95 -2.87
N GLY A 180 11.94 -3.40 -3.81
CA GLY A 180 11.82 -1.94 -4.00
C GLY A 180 11.18 -1.18 -2.82
N TYR A 181 10.56 -1.89 -1.86
CA TYR A 181 10.08 -1.25 -0.62
C TYR A 181 11.20 -0.93 0.37
N TYR A 182 12.36 -1.58 0.23
CA TYR A 182 13.52 -1.36 1.09
C TYR A 182 14.38 -0.25 0.48
N VAL A 183 14.25 0.96 1.03
CA VAL A 183 14.97 2.14 0.58
C VAL A 183 15.97 2.61 1.64
N GLU A 184 17.10 3.12 1.19
CA GLU A 184 18.14 3.65 2.09
C GLU A 184 17.77 5.04 2.59
N ASP A 185 17.99 5.30 3.88
CA ASP A 185 17.68 6.59 4.48
C ASP A 185 18.43 7.76 3.79
N SER A 186 19.66 7.53 3.34
CA SER A 186 20.43 8.53 2.59
C SER A 186 19.76 8.97 1.31
N ASP A 187 19.15 8.04 0.59
CA ASP A 187 18.48 8.32 -0.68
C ASP A 187 17.15 9.05 -0.45
N VAL A 188 16.42 8.66 0.60
CA VAL A 188 15.21 9.38 1.05
C VAL A 188 15.55 10.82 1.41
N GLU A 189 16.64 11.06 2.17
CA GLU A 189 17.08 12.40 2.56
C GLU A 189 17.48 13.25 1.34
N GLU A 190 18.17 12.67 0.37
CA GLU A 190 18.56 13.37 -0.86
C GLU A 190 17.32 13.74 -1.69
N PHE A 191 16.39 12.79 -1.87
CA PHE A 191 15.14 13.03 -2.59
C PHE A 191 14.27 14.09 -1.93
N ASP A 192 14.22 14.09 -0.59
CA ASP A 192 13.41 15.03 0.21
C ASP A 192 13.87 16.48 0.07
N LYS A 193 15.14 16.74 -0.27
CA LYS A 193 15.65 18.09 -0.56
C LYS A 193 14.93 18.80 -1.71
N GLY A 194 14.30 18.05 -2.59
CA GLY A 194 13.48 18.58 -3.67
C GLY A 194 12.10 19.08 -3.26
N PHE A 195 11.72 18.97 -1.98
CA PHE A 195 10.44 19.41 -1.43
C PHE A 195 10.60 20.61 -0.49
N ILE A 196 9.48 21.24 -0.14
CA ILE A 196 9.47 22.32 0.87
C ILE A 196 9.96 21.72 2.21
N PRO A 197 10.98 22.31 2.85
CA PRO A 197 11.51 21.80 4.12
C PRO A 197 10.44 21.71 5.20
N LYS A 198 10.42 20.60 5.93
CA LYS A 198 9.53 20.34 7.06
C LYS A 198 10.32 19.81 8.25
N GLN A 199 9.88 20.15 9.45
CA GLN A 199 10.50 19.66 10.67
C GLN A 199 10.18 18.17 10.87
N LYS A 200 11.22 17.36 11.03
CA LYS A 200 11.11 15.96 11.46
C LYS A 200 10.96 15.91 12.97
N LEU A 201 9.93 15.22 13.43
CA LEU A 201 9.58 15.12 14.85
C LEU A 201 9.58 13.66 15.29
N LYS A 202 10.26 13.37 16.39
CA LYS A 202 10.12 12.09 17.08
C LYS A 202 8.89 12.16 17.98
N LEU A 203 7.88 11.38 17.68
CA LEU A 203 6.58 11.39 18.35
C LEU A 203 6.29 10.01 19.00
N PRO A 204 5.54 9.98 20.12
CA PRO A 204 5.08 8.72 20.70
C PRO A 204 4.26 7.90 19.70
N GLY A 205 4.49 6.59 19.66
CA GLY A 205 3.76 5.65 18.79
C GLY A 205 4.35 5.50 17.39
N GLN A 206 5.45 6.17 17.07
CA GLN A 206 6.22 5.86 15.86
C GLN A 206 6.89 4.49 15.99
N LEU A 207 7.06 3.81 14.85
CA LEU A 207 7.59 2.44 14.78
C LEU A 207 9.13 2.40 14.79
N PHE A 208 9.79 3.51 14.44
CA PHE A 208 11.23 3.63 14.23
C PHE A 208 11.81 4.88 14.91
#